data_71e1d18a5c880f742ed9e919b3eafe15
#
_entry.id   71e1d18a5c880f742ed9e919b3eafe15
#
_cell.length_a   1.000
_cell.length_b   1.000
_cell.length_c   1.000
_cell.angle_alpha   90.00
_cell.angle_beta   90.00
_cell.angle_gamma   90.00
#
_symmetry.space_group_name_H-M   'P 1'
#
loop_
_entity.id
_entity.type
_entity.pdbx_description
1 polymer ?
#
loop_
_entity_poly.entity_id
_entity_poly.type
_entity_poly.pdbx_seq_one_letter_code
_entity_poly.pdbx_strand_id
1 'polypeptide(L)'
;MLRNMFRKTYTKIDTKYRPVSQEGEEPSIPEGLWRKCNKCGQPIYVEDVVNNYYVCPKCDGYFRIHAYRRIEMLADEGTFEEWNQEMPFSNPLDFPNYEKKVAAAREKSHLNEAIVTGKAMIEGNPAVIGVCDARFIMSSMGHVVGEKITQAVEQATKEK
;
A
#
# COMPACT_ATOMS: atom_id res chain seq x y z
N MET A 1 -14.69 41.21 -51.23
CA MET A 1 -15.75 41.12 -50.16
C MET A 1 -15.61 39.83 -49.37
N LEU A 2 -14.51 39.60 -48.61
CA LEU A 2 -14.29 38.36 -47.83
C LEU A 2 -13.60 38.66 -46.47
N ARG A 3 -13.87 39.83 -45.86
CA ARG A 3 -13.13 40.26 -44.64
C ARG A 3 -13.86 39.99 -43.34
N ASN A 4 -15.02 39.33 -43.29
CA ASN A 4 -15.83 39.13 -42.10
C ASN A 4 -16.15 37.69 -41.74
N MET A 5 -15.50 36.70 -42.38
CA MET A 5 -15.83 35.28 -42.13
C MET A 5 -15.15 34.62 -40.95
N PHE A 6 -14.26 35.32 -40.20
CA PHE A 6 -13.58 34.80 -39.03
C PHE A 6 -13.62 35.75 -37.83
N ARG A 7 -14.72 36.40 -37.57
CA ARG A 7 -14.96 37.07 -36.27
C ARG A 7 -15.33 35.98 -35.25
N LYS A 8 -14.37 35.56 -34.42
CA LYS A 8 -14.68 34.77 -33.22
C LYS A 8 -15.52 35.67 -32.29
N THR A 9 -16.82 35.42 -32.23
CA THR A 9 -17.70 35.96 -31.22
C THR A 9 -17.46 35.21 -29.91
N TYR A 10 -16.67 35.79 -29.00
CA TYR A 10 -16.58 35.29 -27.64
C TYR A 10 -17.85 35.73 -26.90
N THR A 11 -18.72 34.80 -26.59
CA THR A 11 -19.77 35.03 -25.61
C THR A 11 -19.07 35.18 -24.26
N LYS A 12 -19.07 36.40 -23.69
CA LYS A 12 -18.70 36.58 -22.30
C LYS A 12 -19.71 35.80 -21.47
N ILE A 13 -19.26 34.67 -20.89
CA ILE A 13 -20.02 34.02 -19.82
C ILE A 13 -19.95 34.97 -18.64
N ASP A 14 -21.06 35.61 -18.33
CA ASP A 14 -21.21 36.44 -17.13
C ASP A 14 -21.15 35.49 -15.93
N THR A 15 -19.97 35.30 -15.40
CA THR A 15 -19.74 34.58 -14.15
C THR A 15 -20.20 35.47 -12.97
N LYS A 16 -21.44 35.87 -12.97
CA LYS A 16 -22.12 36.19 -11.72
C LYS A 16 -22.50 34.90 -11.00
N TYR A 17 -21.47 34.11 -10.66
CA TYR A 17 -21.63 33.15 -9.61
C TYR A 17 -21.82 33.94 -8.33
N ARG A 18 -23.06 34.16 -7.94
CA ARG A 18 -23.38 34.51 -6.55
C ARG A 18 -23.02 33.28 -5.73
N PRO A 19 -22.00 33.34 -4.85
CA PRO A 19 -21.91 32.33 -3.84
C PRO A 19 -23.21 32.38 -3.06
N VAL A 20 -23.98 31.31 -3.10
CA VAL A 20 -25.03 31.07 -2.14
C VAL A 20 -24.31 30.96 -0.81
N SER A 21 -24.37 32.00 -0.02
CA SER A 21 -23.98 31.98 1.39
C SER A 21 -24.98 31.10 2.14
N GLN A 22 -24.85 29.80 2.01
CA GLN A 22 -25.25 28.87 3.04
C GLN A 22 -24.07 28.80 3.99
N GLU A 23 -24.24 29.31 5.18
CA GLU A 23 -23.46 28.92 6.35
C GLU A 23 -23.63 27.42 6.52
N GLY A 24 -22.73 26.65 5.96
CA GLY A 24 -22.72 25.21 5.99
C GLY A 24 -21.42 24.73 5.40
N GLU A 25 -20.58 24.25 6.28
CA GLU A 25 -19.39 23.43 6.08
C GLU A 25 -18.69 23.57 4.71
N GLU A 26 -17.51 24.19 4.74
CA GLU A 26 -16.59 24.12 3.58
C GLU A 26 -16.50 22.64 3.16
N PRO A 27 -16.64 22.32 1.86
CA PRO A 27 -16.54 20.93 1.41
C PRO A 27 -15.16 20.40 1.78
N SER A 28 -15.09 19.67 2.89
CA SER A 28 -13.87 19.00 3.30
C SER A 28 -13.62 17.86 2.30
N ILE A 29 -12.52 17.96 1.57
CA ILE A 29 -12.04 16.81 0.76
C ILE A 29 -11.69 15.71 1.76
N PRO A 30 -12.33 14.53 1.71
CA PRO A 30 -12.02 13.45 2.61
C PRO A 30 -10.52 13.16 2.59
N GLU A 31 -9.89 13.10 3.76
CA GLU A 31 -8.48 12.76 3.87
C GLU A 31 -8.23 11.39 3.23
N GLY A 32 -7.15 11.28 2.47
CA GLY A 32 -6.73 10.00 1.87
C GLY A 32 -7.16 9.77 0.42
N LEU A 33 -7.99 10.63 -0.19
CA LEU A 33 -8.36 10.49 -1.61
C LEU A 33 -7.19 10.74 -2.58
N TRP A 34 -6.23 11.55 -2.18
CA TRP A 34 -5.09 11.94 -3.01
C TRP A 34 -3.77 11.53 -2.38
N ARG A 35 -2.84 11.08 -3.20
CA ARG A 35 -1.47 10.76 -2.81
C ARG A 35 -0.48 11.43 -3.73
N LYS A 36 0.53 12.08 -3.16
CA LYS A 36 1.64 12.67 -3.92
C LYS A 36 2.61 11.57 -4.35
N CYS A 37 2.93 11.53 -5.64
CA CYS A 37 3.95 10.62 -6.15
C CYS A 37 5.35 11.08 -5.72
N ASN A 38 6.13 10.18 -5.13
CA ASN A 38 7.48 10.51 -4.66
C ASN A 38 8.47 10.76 -5.81
N LYS A 39 8.20 10.22 -7.02
CA LYS A 39 9.08 10.36 -8.19
C LYS A 39 8.79 11.65 -8.97
N CYS A 40 7.54 11.90 -9.35
CA CYS A 40 7.19 13.07 -10.18
C CYS A 40 6.57 14.24 -9.40
N GLY A 41 6.27 14.08 -8.10
CA GLY A 41 5.70 15.12 -7.26
C GLY A 41 4.22 15.43 -7.53
N GLN A 42 3.59 14.82 -8.52
CA GLN A 42 2.20 15.09 -8.89
C GLN A 42 1.21 14.44 -7.89
N PRO A 43 0.09 15.12 -7.60
CA PRO A 43 -1.01 14.50 -6.89
C PRO A 43 -1.71 13.49 -7.80
N ILE A 44 -1.96 12.29 -7.28
CA ILE A 44 -2.63 11.19 -7.98
C ILE A 44 -3.79 10.73 -7.11
N TYR A 45 -4.92 10.42 -7.71
CA TYR A 45 -6.06 9.84 -7.03
C TYR A 45 -5.69 8.42 -6.53
N VAL A 46 -6.00 8.12 -5.27
CA VAL A 46 -5.54 6.86 -4.65
C VAL A 46 -6.11 5.64 -5.36
N GLU A 47 -7.36 5.73 -5.82
CA GLU A 47 -8.01 4.65 -6.56
C GLU A 47 -7.30 4.36 -7.90
N ASP A 48 -6.85 5.40 -8.62
CA ASP A 48 -6.05 5.23 -9.85
C ASP A 48 -4.72 4.51 -9.55
N VAL A 49 -4.10 4.81 -8.40
CA VAL A 49 -2.87 4.12 -7.97
C VAL A 49 -3.15 2.65 -7.68
N VAL A 50 -4.23 2.34 -6.98
CA VAL A 50 -4.64 0.97 -6.63
C VAL A 50 -4.97 0.17 -7.89
N ASN A 51 -5.76 0.74 -8.80
CA ASN A 51 -6.17 0.09 -10.05
C ASN A 51 -4.99 -0.10 -11.01
N ASN A 52 -3.95 0.74 -10.92
CA ASN A 52 -2.71 0.61 -11.67
C ASN A 52 -1.60 -0.13 -10.90
N TYR A 53 -1.96 -1.10 -10.06
CA TYR A 53 -1.03 -1.98 -9.34
C TYR A 53 0.04 -1.22 -8.53
N TYR A 54 -0.32 -0.09 -7.94
CA TYR A 54 0.57 0.80 -7.18
C TYR A 54 1.70 1.42 -8.00
N VAL A 55 1.50 1.55 -9.31
CA VAL A 55 2.38 2.28 -10.22
C VAL A 55 1.75 3.63 -10.55
N CYS A 56 2.55 4.68 -10.55
CA CYS A 56 2.07 6.02 -10.89
C CYS A 56 1.66 6.09 -12.38
N PRO A 57 0.42 6.44 -12.71
CA PRO A 57 -0.04 6.50 -14.11
C PRO A 57 0.61 7.63 -14.92
N LYS A 58 1.36 8.54 -14.27
CA LYS A 58 2.01 9.69 -14.94
C LYS A 58 3.50 9.51 -15.21
N CYS A 59 4.19 8.69 -14.41
CA CYS A 59 5.66 8.59 -14.51
C CYS A 59 6.22 7.20 -14.24
N ASP A 60 5.36 6.20 -14.10
CA ASP A 60 5.71 4.81 -13.78
C ASP A 60 6.55 4.66 -12.50
N GLY A 61 6.41 5.62 -11.57
CA GLY A 61 7.02 5.55 -10.24
C GLY A 61 6.24 4.59 -9.34
N TYR A 62 6.94 3.78 -8.56
CA TYR A 62 6.31 2.81 -7.66
C TYR A 62 5.88 3.45 -6.34
N PHE A 63 4.71 3.06 -5.85
CA PHE A 63 4.27 3.30 -4.48
C PHE A 63 4.54 2.07 -3.60
N ARG A 64 4.65 2.30 -2.29
CA ARG A 64 4.77 1.19 -1.33
C ARG A 64 3.46 0.42 -1.27
N ILE A 65 3.58 -0.91 -1.27
CA ILE A 65 2.46 -1.85 -1.13
C ILE A 65 2.60 -2.53 0.22
N HIS A 66 1.49 -2.71 0.92
CA HIS A 66 1.43 -3.46 2.18
C HIS A 66 1.48 -4.97 1.90
N ALA A 67 1.99 -5.76 2.86
CA ALA A 67 2.19 -7.19 2.67
C ALA A 67 0.92 -7.94 2.24
N TYR A 68 -0.18 -7.80 2.97
CA TYR A 68 -1.44 -8.47 2.61
C TYR A 68 -1.96 -8.05 1.24
N ARG A 69 -1.85 -6.75 0.89
CA ARG A 69 -2.25 -6.30 -0.44
C ARG A 69 -1.38 -6.89 -1.54
N ARG A 70 -0.08 -7.07 -1.29
CA ARG A 70 0.80 -7.76 -2.24
C ARG A 70 0.40 -9.23 -2.40
N ILE A 71 0.03 -9.90 -1.31
CA ILE A 71 -0.45 -11.28 -1.32
C ILE A 71 -1.75 -11.38 -2.14
N GLU A 72 -2.74 -10.52 -1.89
CA GLU A 72 -3.99 -10.46 -2.65
C GLU A 72 -3.79 -10.24 -4.17
N MET A 73 -2.74 -9.54 -4.57
CA MET A 73 -2.41 -9.32 -5.98
C MET A 73 -1.76 -10.53 -6.67
N LEU A 74 -1.22 -11.47 -5.91
CA LEU A 74 -0.44 -12.61 -6.43
C LEU A 74 -1.17 -13.93 -6.25
N ALA A 75 -1.85 -14.12 -5.12
CA ALA A 75 -2.52 -15.36 -4.78
C ALA A 75 -3.92 -15.44 -5.41
N ASP A 76 -4.33 -16.64 -5.74
CA ASP A 76 -5.71 -16.92 -6.12
C ASP A 76 -6.64 -16.59 -4.95
N GLU A 77 -7.80 -16.05 -5.24
CA GLU A 77 -8.75 -15.55 -4.25
C GLU A 77 -9.10 -16.61 -3.18
N GLY A 78 -8.96 -16.23 -1.91
CA GLY A 78 -9.30 -17.08 -0.76
C GLY A 78 -8.36 -18.25 -0.49
N THR A 79 -7.23 -18.37 -1.20
CA THR A 79 -6.30 -19.50 -1.05
C THR A 79 -5.15 -19.25 -0.08
N PHE A 80 -4.94 -18.01 0.35
CA PHE A 80 -3.83 -17.69 1.25
C PHE A 80 -4.11 -18.17 2.69
N GLU A 81 -3.21 -18.98 3.21
CA GLU A 81 -3.16 -19.47 4.59
C GLU A 81 -1.90 -18.97 5.26
N GLU A 82 -2.04 -18.03 6.21
CA GLU A 82 -0.89 -17.44 6.91
C GLU A 82 -0.30 -18.44 7.92
N TRP A 83 1.02 -18.53 7.95
CA TRP A 83 1.78 -19.36 8.90
C TRP A 83 2.49 -18.49 9.94
N ASN A 84 2.60 -19.03 11.16
CA ASN A 84 3.39 -18.42 12.25
C ASN A 84 3.01 -16.96 12.54
N GLN A 85 1.74 -16.60 12.43
CA GLN A 85 1.25 -15.26 12.66
C GLN A 85 1.59 -14.78 14.08
N GLU A 86 1.42 -15.65 15.08
CA GLU A 86 1.61 -15.34 16.49
C GLU A 86 2.97 -15.78 17.06
N MET A 87 4.03 -15.77 16.22
CA MET A 87 5.35 -16.11 16.68
C MET A 87 5.79 -15.16 17.82
N PRO A 88 6.28 -15.68 18.97
CA PRO A 88 6.61 -14.85 20.12
C PRO A 88 7.77 -13.90 19.83
N PHE A 89 7.70 -12.73 20.46
CA PHE A 89 8.79 -11.77 20.42
C PHE A 89 10.08 -12.38 20.99
N SER A 90 11.21 -12.05 20.38
CA SER A 90 12.53 -12.48 20.83
C SER A 90 13.55 -11.36 20.72
N ASN A 91 14.35 -11.18 21.78
CA ASN A 91 15.48 -10.24 21.82
C ASN A 91 16.72 -10.94 22.39
N PRO A 92 17.32 -11.88 21.63
CA PRO A 92 18.41 -12.71 22.14
C PRO A 92 19.70 -11.94 22.45
N LEU A 93 19.80 -10.69 22.00
CA LEU A 93 20.98 -9.83 22.22
C LEU A 93 20.74 -8.78 23.30
N ASP A 94 19.61 -8.80 24.01
CA ASP A 94 19.21 -7.79 24.99
C ASP A 94 19.37 -6.36 24.49
N PHE A 95 19.02 -6.13 23.20
CA PHE A 95 19.18 -4.83 22.57
C PHE A 95 18.33 -3.77 23.28
N PRO A 96 18.91 -2.64 23.70
CA PRO A 96 18.20 -1.64 24.48
C PRO A 96 16.98 -1.07 23.77
N ASN A 97 15.86 -0.97 24.47
CA ASN A 97 14.59 -0.42 23.98
C ASN A 97 13.99 -1.15 22.74
N TYR A 98 14.49 -2.33 22.37
CA TYR A 98 14.00 -3.07 21.22
C TYR A 98 12.53 -3.48 21.38
N GLU A 99 12.15 -3.96 22.56
CA GLU A 99 10.77 -4.31 22.89
C GLU A 99 9.80 -3.14 22.67
N LYS A 100 10.14 -1.94 23.17
CA LYS A 100 9.33 -0.73 22.97
C LYS A 100 9.21 -0.37 21.49
N LYS A 101 10.28 -0.52 20.73
CA LYS A 101 10.31 -0.25 19.30
C LYS A 101 9.42 -1.22 18.52
N VAL A 102 9.45 -2.50 18.88
CA VAL A 102 8.62 -3.54 18.29
C VAL A 102 7.14 -3.31 18.63
N ALA A 103 6.83 -2.99 19.91
CA ALA A 103 5.46 -2.69 20.33
C ALA A 103 4.86 -1.50 19.56
N ALA A 104 5.61 -0.41 19.42
CA ALA A 104 5.19 0.74 18.63
C ALA A 104 5.02 0.41 17.13
N ALA A 105 5.88 -0.48 16.59
CA ALA A 105 5.74 -0.92 15.20
C ALA A 105 4.49 -1.79 14.99
N ARG A 106 4.16 -2.67 15.94
CA ARG A 106 2.93 -3.48 15.94
C ARG A 106 1.68 -2.61 15.95
N GLU A 107 1.62 -1.65 16.86
CA GLU A 107 0.51 -0.70 16.98
C GLU A 107 0.30 0.09 15.67
N LYS A 108 1.37 0.61 15.08
CA LYS A 108 1.32 1.44 13.86
C LYS A 108 1.00 0.64 12.60
N SER A 109 1.53 -0.57 12.47
CA SER A 109 1.43 -1.37 11.24
C SER A 109 0.26 -2.36 11.25
N HIS A 110 -0.25 -2.71 12.44
CA HIS A 110 -1.19 -3.82 12.68
C HIS A 110 -0.62 -5.18 12.21
N LEU A 111 0.72 -5.32 12.25
CA LEU A 111 1.44 -6.55 11.93
C LEU A 111 2.14 -7.06 13.19
N ASN A 112 2.23 -8.36 13.34
CA ASN A 112 2.99 -8.96 14.43
C ASN A 112 4.50 -8.94 14.19
N GLU A 113 4.92 -8.94 12.89
CA GLU A 113 6.33 -8.85 12.50
C GLU A 113 6.49 -8.24 11.09
N ALA A 114 7.73 -7.96 10.67
CA ALA A 114 8.07 -7.31 9.40
C ALA A 114 7.85 -8.20 8.17
N ILE A 115 7.50 -9.47 8.35
CA ILE A 115 7.20 -10.42 7.28
C ILE A 115 5.89 -11.17 7.55
N VAL A 116 5.12 -11.38 6.50
CA VAL A 116 3.97 -12.29 6.45
C VAL A 116 4.37 -13.50 5.62
N THR A 117 4.26 -14.71 6.17
CA THR A 117 4.60 -15.98 5.51
C THR A 117 3.39 -16.90 5.47
N GLY A 118 3.26 -17.70 4.42
CA GLY A 118 2.16 -18.64 4.30
C GLY A 118 2.18 -19.38 2.97
N LYS A 119 1.17 -20.22 2.75
CA LYS A 119 0.96 -20.88 1.46
C LYS A 119 -0.23 -20.26 0.74
N ALA A 120 -0.22 -20.38 -0.57
CA ALA A 120 -1.30 -19.95 -1.45
C ALA A 120 -1.29 -20.74 -2.74
N MET A 121 -2.34 -20.61 -3.54
CA MET A 121 -2.30 -20.98 -4.94
C MET A 121 -1.94 -19.74 -5.77
N ILE A 122 -1.14 -19.92 -6.81
CA ILE A 122 -0.84 -18.91 -7.83
C ILE A 122 -1.12 -19.54 -9.19
N GLU A 123 -2.14 -19.06 -9.88
CA GLU A 123 -2.62 -19.64 -11.15
C GLU A 123 -2.87 -21.16 -11.03
N GLY A 124 -3.48 -21.59 -9.91
CA GLY A 124 -3.77 -22.99 -9.62
C GLY A 124 -2.57 -23.82 -9.17
N ASN A 125 -1.39 -23.23 -9.01
CA ASN A 125 -0.19 -23.95 -8.57
C ASN A 125 0.12 -23.63 -7.10
N PRO A 126 0.43 -24.63 -6.25
CA PRO A 126 0.79 -24.40 -4.86
C PRO A 126 2.11 -23.62 -4.75
N ALA A 127 2.12 -22.61 -3.88
CA ALA A 127 3.29 -21.79 -3.63
C ALA A 127 3.40 -21.43 -2.16
N VAL A 128 4.61 -21.29 -1.65
CA VAL A 128 4.90 -20.70 -0.34
C VAL A 128 5.41 -19.29 -0.57
N ILE A 129 4.78 -18.33 0.09
CA ILE A 129 5.05 -16.91 -0.08
C ILE A 129 5.56 -16.30 1.24
N GLY A 130 6.57 -15.41 1.11
CA GLY A 130 7.01 -14.54 2.20
C GLY A 130 7.06 -13.11 1.72
N VAL A 131 6.26 -12.20 2.31
CA VAL A 131 6.17 -10.80 1.90
C VAL A 131 6.54 -9.88 3.05
N CYS A 132 7.62 -9.10 2.84
CA CYS A 132 8.06 -8.09 3.81
C CYS A 132 7.22 -6.82 3.72
N ASP A 133 6.99 -6.17 4.88
CA ASP A 133 6.25 -4.91 4.98
C ASP A 133 7.08 -3.80 5.63
N ALA A 134 7.38 -2.78 4.85
CA ALA A 134 8.22 -1.67 5.30
C ALA A 134 7.58 -0.79 6.39
N ARG A 135 6.31 -0.96 6.72
CA ARG A 135 5.67 -0.28 7.85
C ARG A 135 6.23 -0.77 9.19
N PHE A 136 6.65 -2.02 9.24
CA PHE A 136 7.25 -2.62 10.42
C PHE A 136 8.78 -2.47 10.34
N ILE A 137 9.34 -1.54 11.08
CA ILE A 137 10.78 -1.23 11.20
C ILE A 137 11.52 -1.30 9.85
N MET A 138 10.92 -0.75 8.79
CA MET A 138 11.46 -0.74 7.41
C MET A 138 11.82 -2.13 6.87
N SER A 139 11.07 -3.16 7.24
CA SER A 139 11.31 -4.57 6.90
C SER A 139 12.65 -5.09 7.41
N SER A 140 13.09 -4.62 8.58
CA SER A 140 14.32 -5.09 9.20
C SER A 140 14.25 -6.58 9.50
N MET A 141 15.29 -7.32 9.12
CA MET A 141 15.39 -8.77 9.31
C MET A 141 16.00 -9.07 10.68
N GLY A 142 15.14 -9.15 11.70
CA GLY A 142 15.50 -9.58 13.05
C GLY A 142 15.40 -11.11 13.21
N HIS A 143 15.60 -11.59 14.45
CA HIS A 143 15.53 -13.01 14.79
C HIS A 143 14.19 -13.65 14.38
N VAL A 144 13.07 -13.03 14.75
CA VAL A 144 11.72 -13.56 14.43
C VAL A 144 11.45 -13.61 12.93
N VAL A 145 11.90 -12.61 12.16
CA VAL A 145 11.79 -12.63 10.69
C VAL A 145 12.57 -13.79 10.11
N GLY A 146 13.81 -14.00 10.56
CA GLY A 146 14.64 -15.12 10.13
C GLY A 146 13.99 -16.47 10.42
N GLU A 147 13.45 -16.63 11.62
CA GLU A 147 12.77 -17.86 12.05
C GLU A 147 11.50 -18.14 11.22
N LYS A 148 10.67 -17.12 10.96
CA LYS A 148 9.50 -17.25 10.08
C LYS A 148 9.87 -17.70 8.68
N ILE A 149 10.95 -17.16 8.12
CA ILE A 149 11.44 -17.55 6.78
C ILE A 149 11.93 -19.01 6.81
N THR A 150 12.74 -19.37 7.80
CA THR A 150 13.27 -20.73 7.94
C THR A 150 12.15 -21.74 8.03
N GLN A 151 11.18 -21.52 8.90
CA GLN A 151 10.05 -22.43 9.08
C GLN A 151 9.18 -22.50 7.80
N ALA A 152 8.99 -21.40 7.07
CA ALA A 152 8.28 -21.42 5.81
C ALA A 152 8.99 -22.29 4.74
N VAL A 153 10.31 -22.20 4.64
CA VAL A 153 11.13 -23.03 3.73
C VAL A 153 11.10 -24.49 4.14
N GLU A 154 11.23 -24.79 5.43
CA GLU A 154 11.14 -26.16 5.95
C GLU A 154 9.77 -26.79 5.68
N GLN A 155 8.70 -26.04 5.90
CA GLN A 155 7.34 -26.51 5.64
C GLN A 155 7.11 -26.73 4.14
N ALA A 156 7.54 -25.82 3.29
CA ALA A 156 7.48 -25.98 1.83
C ALA A 156 8.24 -27.26 1.37
N THR A 157 9.35 -27.57 2.02
CA THR A 157 10.13 -28.76 1.71
C THR A 157 9.44 -30.07 2.12
N LYS A 158 8.65 -30.03 3.20
CA LYS A 158 7.87 -31.19 3.67
C LYS A 158 6.59 -31.43 2.84
N GLU A 159 6.00 -30.39 2.28
CA GLU A 159 4.76 -30.47 1.51
C GLU A 159 4.95 -30.77 0.01
N LYS A 160 6.17 -31.15 -0.40
CA LYS A 160 6.50 -31.51 -1.80
C LYS A 160 5.72 -32.71 -2.29
#